data_f2f2ec695a19a3f4ad1dbe9e6ebd2067
#
_entry.id   f2f2ec695a19a3f4ad1dbe9e6ebd2067
#
_cell.length_a   1.000
_cell.length_b   1.000
_cell.length_c   1.000
_cell.angle_alpha   90.00
_cell.angle_beta   90.00
_cell.angle_gamma   90.00
#
_symmetry.space_group_name_H-M   'P 1'
#
loop_
_entity.id
_entity.type
_entity.pdbx_description
1 polymer ?
#
loop_
_entity_poly.entity_id
_entity_poly.type
_entity_poly.pdbx_seq_one_letter_code
_entity_poly.pdbx_strand_id
1 'polypeptide(L)'
;MERLFSARRAGIRGAVLALACACALAGGSCSGRGASVTLAGSTAFQPFAEKLADAYNAAHPEVNVTVQGGGSALGISAALNGAAQVGMADLVELPADAKALLGFIVARDGIAVVVNPENKVDDLPMARIRDVYLGKIGNWKDLGGEDRPITVVSRESGSGTRSSFETILGHFDLTTSAIIQDSNGTIRETVANDPNAIGYLSFGLLNGKIKAITVDGKACTRALIIAGEYRLVRPMYLLTLGEPSGNAKGFLEYVLGAEGQASIEAEGLLPATSPRASP
;
A
#
# COMPACT_ATOMS: atom_id res chain seq x y z
N MET A 1 -51.21 45.50 52.59
CA MET A 1 -49.91 45.54 51.82
C MET A 1 -49.64 44.13 51.29
N GLU A 2 -50.64 43.45 50.69
CA GLU A 2 -50.51 42.01 50.26
C GLU A 2 -51.23 41.69 48.92
N ARG A 3 -51.29 42.60 47.98
CA ARG A 3 -51.97 42.33 46.70
C ARG A 3 -51.10 42.66 45.43
N LEU A 4 -49.82 42.87 45.57
CA LEU A 4 -48.96 43.26 44.43
C LEU A 4 -47.89 42.22 44.01
N PHE A 5 -47.94 41.02 44.59
CA PHE A 5 -46.92 39.99 44.28
C PHE A 5 -47.36 38.77 43.44
N SER A 6 -48.68 38.70 43.06
CA SER A 6 -49.22 37.53 42.36
C SER A 6 -49.23 37.61 40.84
N ALA A 7 -48.99 38.79 40.22
CA ALA A 7 -49.10 38.96 38.77
C ALA A 7 -47.77 38.74 37.96
N ARG A 8 -46.64 38.62 38.63
CA ARG A 8 -45.35 38.47 37.94
C ARG A 8 -44.90 37.01 37.71
N ARG A 9 -45.58 36.00 38.29
CA ARG A 9 -45.17 34.57 38.15
C ARG A 9 -45.85 33.83 37.00
N ALA A 10 -46.86 34.36 36.38
CA ALA A 10 -47.56 33.73 35.24
C ALA A 10 -46.91 34.02 33.87
N GLY A 11 -46.16 35.14 33.72
CA GLY A 11 -45.52 35.51 32.45
C GLY A 11 -44.22 34.75 32.12
N ILE A 12 -43.54 34.22 33.13
CA ILE A 12 -42.20 33.58 32.92
C ILE A 12 -42.35 32.10 32.55
N ARG A 13 -43.45 31.45 32.92
CA ARG A 13 -43.69 30.02 32.56
C ARG A 13 -44.14 29.81 31.12
N GLY A 14 -44.73 30.82 30.47
CA GLY A 14 -45.12 30.74 29.05
C GLY A 14 -43.97 30.94 28.08
N ALA A 15 -42.97 31.77 28.44
CA ALA A 15 -41.82 32.05 27.59
C ALA A 15 -40.78 30.92 27.59
N VAL A 16 -40.67 30.15 28.68
CA VAL A 16 -39.72 29.01 28.75
C VAL A 16 -40.23 27.80 27.98
N LEU A 17 -41.53 27.59 27.88
CA LEU A 17 -42.09 26.47 27.10
C LEU A 17 -42.03 26.71 25.58
N ALA A 18 -42.08 27.97 25.13
CA ALA A 18 -42.01 28.31 23.71
C ALA A 18 -40.56 28.23 23.17
N LEU A 19 -39.53 28.43 24.04
CA LEU A 19 -38.12 28.31 23.65
C LEU A 19 -37.64 26.85 23.61
N ALA A 20 -38.25 25.96 24.39
CA ALA A 20 -37.92 24.52 24.38
C ALA A 20 -38.45 23.78 23.14
N CYS A 21 -39.53 24.23 22.51
CA CYS A 21 -40.04 23.65 21.26
C CYS A 21 -39.31 24.12 20.01
N ALA A 22 -38.64 25.28 20.03
CA ALA A 22 -37.85 25.77 18.89
C ALA A 22 -36.49 25.07 18.73
N CYS A 23 -35.92 24.50 19.82
CA CYS A 23 -34.68 23.75 19.76
C CYS A 23 -34.83 22.29 19.28
N ALA A 24 -36.05 21.75 19.27
CA ALA A 24 -36.30 20.36 18.84
C ALA A 24 -36.43 20.20 17.31
N LEU A 25 -36.53 21.29 16.52
CA LEU A 25 -36.62 21.24 15.05
C LEU A 25 -35.29 21.57 14.32
N ALA A 26 -34.22 21.93 15.06
CA ALA A 26 -32.90 22.18 14.49
C ALA A 26 -31.96 20.96 14.54
N GLY A 27 -32.42 19.80 15.03
CA GLY A 27 -31.63 18.57 15.20
C GLY A 27 -31.66 17.61 14.01
N GLY A 28 -32.08 18.05 12.83
CA GLY A 28 -32.34 17.20 11.68
C GLY A 28 -31.44 17.45 10.46
N SER A 29 -30.17 17.78 10.64
CA SER A 29 -29.17 17.71 9.56
C SER A 29 -27.95 16.97 10.04
N CYS A 30 -28.10 15.70 10.38
CA CYS A 30 -27.04 14.77 10.11
C CYS A 30 -26.95 14.69 8.58
N SER A 31 -26.15 15.58 7.97
CA SER A 31 -25.63 15.34 6.63
C SER A 31 -25.11 13.90 6.64
N GLY A 32 -25.75 13.04 5.86
CA GLY A 32 -25.35 11.65 5.72
C GLY A 32 -23.86 11.64 5.40
N ARG A 33 -23.02 11.24 6.37
CA ARG A 33 -21.68 10.78 6.04
C ARG A 33 -21.92 9.62 5.08
N GLY A 34 -21.60 9.84 3.81
CA GLY A 34 -21.56 8.79 2.81
C GLY A 34 -20.91 7.59 3.45
N ALA A 35 -21.43 6.40 3.22
CA ALA A 35 -20.88 5.21 3.85
C ALA A 35 -19.40 5.07 3.43
N SER A 36 -18.51 5.15 4.41
CA SER A 36 -17.05 5.20 4.20
C SER A 36 -16.50 3.79 4.04
N VAL A 37 -15.57 3.60 3.10
CA VAL A 37 -14.75 2.40 2.96
C VAL A 37 -13.31 2.80 3.18
N THR A 38 -12.66 2.18 4.16
CA THR A 38 -11.24 2.40 4.45
C THR A 38 -10.43 1.21 3.93
N LEU A 39 -9.44 1.51 3.08
CA LEU A 39 -8.38 0.60 2.73
C LEU A 39 -7.15 0.91 3.58
N ALA A 40 -6.44 -0.10 4.07
CA ALA A 40 -5.20 0.10 4.82
C ALA A 40 -4.14 -0.94 4.45
N GLY A 41 -2.86 -0.56 4.44
CA GLY A 41 -1.77 -1.53 4.33
C GLY A 41 -0.65 -1.18 3.35
N SER A 42 -0.46 -2.02 2.33
CA SER A 42 0.67 -1.97 1.40
C SER A 42 1.00 -0.57 0.88
N THR A 43 2.21 -0.06 1.18
CA THR A 43 2.72 1.20 0.61
C THR A 43 3.18 1.05 -0.85
N ALA A 44 3.33 -0.19 -1.34
CA ALA A 44 3.61 -0.44 -2.75
C ALA A 44 2.35 -0.29 -3.59
N PHE A 45 1.19 -0.72 -3.07
CA PHE A 45 -0.10 -0.60 -3.76
C PHE A 45 -0.80 0.74 -3.47
N GLN A 46 -0.45 1.44 -2.40
CA GLN A 46 -1.12 2.67 -1.97
C GLN A 46 -1.34 3.70 -3.08
N PRO A 47 -0.34 4.14 -3.87
CA PRO A 47 -0.57 5.16 -4.89
C PRO A 47 -1.56 4.73 -5.99
N PHE A 48 -1.61 3.43 -6.28
CA PHE A 48 -2.55 2.86 -7.25
C PHE A 48 -3.96 2.76 -6.65
N ALA A 49 -4.05 2.35 -5.39
CA ALA A 49 -5.32 2.29 -4.66
C ALA A 49 -5.94 3.68 -4.48
N GLU A 50 -5.12 4.72 -4.24
CA GLU A 50 -5.56 6.11 -4.18
C GLU A 50 -6.20 6.56 -5.49
N LYS A 51 -5.57 6.28 -6.65
CA LYS A 51 -6.13 6.60 -7.97
C LYS A 51 -7.43 5.84 -8.26
N LEU A 52 -7.50 4.56 -7.90
CA LEU A 52 -8.71 3.75 -8.02
C LEU A 52 -9.82 4.30 -7.11
N ALA A 53 -9.48 4.71 -5.88
CA ALA A 53 -10.42 5.31 -4.95
C ALA A 53 -10.94 6.66 -5.46
N ASP A 54 -10.06 7.52 -5.99
CA ASP A 54 -10.43 8.82 -6.55
C ASP A 54 -11.40 8.67 -7.73
N ALA A 55 -11.10 7.74 -8.65
CA ALA A 55 -11.96 7.47 -9.80
C ALA A 55 -13.33 6.91 -9.36
N TYR A 56 -13.32 5.96 -8.40
CA TYR A 56 -14.56 5.40 -7.86
C TYR A 56 -15.39 6.44 -7.11
N ASN A 57 -14.79 7.27 -6.26
CA ASN A 57 -15.45 8.34 -5.54
C ASN A 57 -16.07 9.39 -6.48
N ALA A 58 -15.39 9.69 -7.59
CA ALA A 58 -15.93 10.61 -8.61
C ALA A 58 -17.18 10.05 -9.30
N ALA A 59 -17.25 8.72 -9.52
CA ALA A 59 -18.39 8.04 -10.10
C ALA A 59 -19.52 7.76 -9.09
N HIS A 60 -19.20 7.69 -7.79
CA HIS A 60 -20.09 7.34 -6.68
C HIS A 60 -20.01 8.36 -5.54
N PRO A 61 -20.53 9.59 -5.72
CA PRO A 61 -20.38 10.67 -4.74
C PRO A 61 -21.04 10.39 -3.38
N GLU A 62 -21.90 9.38 -3.28
CA GLU A 62 -22.51 8.89 -2.03
C GLU A 62 -21.56 8.00 -1.23
N VAL A 63 -20.45 7.54 -1.82
CA VAL A 63 -19.42 6.68 -1.18
C VAL A 63 -18.16 7.50 -0.96
N ASN A 64 -17.45 7.23 0.13
CA ASN A 64 -16.12 7.80 0.39
C ASN A 64 -15.11 6.69 0.66
N VAL A 65 -14.35 6.33 -0.37
CA VAL A 65 -13.23 5.38 -0.26
C VAL A 65 -11.97 6.14 0.12
N THR A 66 -11.33 5.73 1.21
CA THR A 66 -10.09 6.32 1.72
C THR A 66 -8.97 5.27 1.79
N VAL A 67 -7.74 5.68 1.54
CA VAL A 67 -6.58 4.78 1.50
C VAL A 67 -5.53 5.23 2.50
N GLN A 68 -4.99 4.27 3.27
CA GLN A 68 -3.97 4.48 4.28
C GLN A 68 -2.81 3.52 4.05
N GLY A 69 -1.57 4.02 4.05
CA GLY A 69 -0.36 3.20 4.04
C GLY A 69 -0.07 2.59 5.41
N GLY A 70 1.06 1.89 5.51
CA GLY A 70 1.56 1.33 6.79
C GLY A 70 2.11 -0.09 6.68
N GLY A 71 2.21 -0.63 5.46
CA GLY A 71 2.75 -1.97 5.18
C GLY A 71 1.71 -3.08 5.25
N SER A 72 2.06 -4.23 4.68
CA SER A 72 1.13 -5.38 4.54
C SER A 72 0.67 -5.94 5.88
N ALA A 73 1.54 -5.96 6.89
CA ALA A 73 1.18 -6.45 8.23
C ALA A 73 0.09 -5.58 8.87
N LEU A 74 0.17 -4.24 8.70
CA LEU A 74 -0.89 -3.34 9.14
C LEU A 74 -2.19 -3.60 8.39
N GLY A 75 -2.14 -3.80 7.07
CA GLY A 75 -3.31 -4.10 6.26
C GLY A 75 -4.03 -5.38 6.70
N ILE A 76 -3.29 -6.46 6.94
CA ILE A 76 -3.81 -7.72 7.45
C ILE A 76 -4.45 -7.50 8.83
N SER A 77 -3.74 -6.88 9.76
CA SER A 77 -4.26 -6.61 11.11
C SER A 77 -5.49 -5.72 11.10
N ALA A 78 -5.51 -4.65 10.29
CA ALA A 78 -6.63 -3.73 10.19
C ALA A 78 -7.89 -4.41 9.63
N ALA A 79 -7.73 -5.31 8.64
CA ALA A 79 -8.85 -6.10 8.12
C ALA A 79 -9.36 -7.11 9.15
N LEU A 80 -8.47 -7.81 9.88
CA LEU A 80 -8.84 -8.80 10.89
C LEU A 80 -9.62 -8.18 12.06
N ASN A 81 -9.25 -7.00 12.51
CA ASN A 81 -9.88 -6.34 13.66
C ASN A 81 -11.00 -5.35 13.27
N GLY A 82 -11.29 -5.21 11.97
CA GLY A 82 -12.35 -4.34 11.46
C GLY A 82 -12.00 -2.84 11.47
N ALA A 83 -10.74 -2.46 11.72
CA ALA A 83 -10.29 -1.06 11.63
C ALA A 83 -10.28 -0.55 10.17
N ALA A 84 -10.13 -1.45 9.20
CA ALA A 84 -10.35 -1.20 7.79
C ALA A 84 -11.31 -2.25 7.22
N GLN A 85 -12.16 -1.83 6.27
CA GLN A 85 -13.05 -2.75 5.56
C GLN A 85 -12.26 -3.61 4.56
N VAL A 86 -11.13 -3.08 4.08
CA VAL A 86 -10.27 -3.77 3.11
C VAL A 86 -8.81 -3.60 3.52
N GLY A 87 -8.10 -4.72 3.71
CA GLY A 87 -6.65 -4.73 3.87
C GLY A 87 -5.95 -4.74 2.52
N MET A 88 -4.80 -4.10 2.42
CA MET A 88 -3.91 -4.16 1.26
C MET A 88 -2.63 -4.92 1.63
N ALA A 89 -2.28 -5.95 0.85
CA ALA A 89 -1.05 -6.70 1.05
C ALA A 89 -0.36 -7.03 -0.28
N ASP A 90 0.97 -7.08 -0.26
CA ASP A 90 1.83 -7.37 -1.40
C ASP A 90 2.84 -8.47 -1.02
N LEU A 91 2.34 -9.68 -0.83
CA LEU A 91 3.06 -10.83 -0.29
C LEU A 91 3.06 -12.00 -1.29
N VAL A 92 4.18 -12.72 -1.40
CA VAL A 92 4.23 -13.98 -2.18
C VAL A 92 3.24 -14.99 -1.60
N GLU A 93 3.22 -15.10 -0.27
CA GLU A 93 2.31 -15.95 0.49
C GLU A 93 1.70 -15.16 1.65
N LEU A 94 0.40 -15.34 1.86
CA LEU A 94 -0.26 -14.76 3.01
C LEU A 94 0.13 -15.53 4.28
N PRO A 95 0.44 -14.83 5.38
CA PRO A 95 0.82 -15.48 6.64
C PRO A 95 -0.34 -16.25 7.27
N ALA A 96 -0.02 -17.16 8.19
CA ALA A 96 -0.98 -18.06 8.78
C ALA A 96 -2.13 -17.36 9.54
N ASP A 97 -1.88 -16.21 10.12
CA ASP A 97 -2.87 -15.38 10.81
C ASP A 97 -3.87 -14.72 9.84
N ALA A 98 -3.50 -14.54 8.56
CA ALA A 98 -4.39 -14.04 7.53
C ALA A 98 -5.41 -15.09 7.01
N LYS A 99 -5.41 -16.33 7.50
CA LYS A 99 -6.31 -17.40 7.02
C LYS A 99 -7.82 -17.10 7.18
N ALA A 100 -8.19 -16.21 8.09
CA ALA A 100 -9.57 -15.78 8.26
C ALA A 100 -10.01 -14.73 7.22
N LEU A 101 -9.07 -14.20 6.44
CA LEU A 101 -9.35 -13.22 5.41
C LEU A 101 -9.55 -13.88 4.06
N LEU A 102 -10.48 -13.36 3.28
CA LEU A 102 -10.59 -13.64 1.86
C LEU A 102 -9.62 -12.74 1.09
N GLY A 103 -8.78 -13.34 0.26
CA GLY A 103 -7.78 -12.63 -0.53
C GLY A 103 -8.16 -12.55 -2.00
N PHE A 104 -8.28 -11.34 -2.53
CA PHE A 104 -8.53 -11.07 -3.94
C PHE A 104 -7.24 -10.54 -4.58
N ILE A 105 -6.67 -11.31 -5.51
CA ILE A 105 -5.51 -10.83 -6.28
C ILE A 105 -6.04 -9.79 -7.28
N VAL A 106 -5.62 -8.55 -7.11
CA VAL A 106 -6.04 -7.42 -7.95
C VAL A 106 -4.99 -6.99 -8.96
N ALA A 107 -3.73 -7.31 -8.68
CA ALA A 107 -2.60 -7.02 -9.57
C ALA A 107 -1.43 -7.97 -9.30
N ARG A 108 -0.42 -7.93 -10.18
CA ARG A 108 0.92 -8.47 -9.95
C ARG A 108 1.93 -7.36 -10.14
N ASP A 109 3.01 -7.46 -9.39
CA ASP A 109 4.06 -6.45 -9.36
C ASP A 109 5.45 -7.08 -9.36
N GLY A 110 6.37 -6.48 -10.10
CA GLY A 110 7.78 -6.81 -10.02
C GLY A 110 8.45 -6.05 -8.86
N ILE A 111 9.34 -6.72 -8.15
CA ILE A 111 10.23 -6.04 -7.19
C ILE A 111 11.51 -5.67 -7.94
N ALA A 112 11.68 -4.40 -8.26
CA ALA A 112 12.88 -3.90 -8.92
C ALA A 112 14.00 -3.70 -7.90
N VAL A 113 15.19 -4.21 -8.18
CA VAL A 113 16.42 -3.87 -7.45
C VAL A 113 16.98 -2.58 -8.06
N VAL A 114 17.22 -1.60 -7.21
CA VAL A 114 17.55 -0.25 -7.64
C VAL A 114 18.84 0.26 -6.99
N VAL A 115 19.55 1.07 -7.75
CA VAL A 115 20.75 1.76 -7.32
C VAL A 115 20.68 3.23 -7.74
N ASN A 116 21.58 4.05 -7.21
CA ASN A 116 21.74 5.42 -7.67
C ASN A 116 22.15 5.44 -9.16
N PRO A 117 21.68 6.40 -9.98
CA PRO A 117 22.06 6.49 -11.41
C PRO A 117 23.57 6.58 -11.68
N GLU A 118 24.37 7.08 -10.73
CA GLU A 118 25.83 7.16 -10.86
C GLU A 118 26.53 5.80 -10.67
N ASN A 119 25.85 4.80 -10.07
CA ASN A 119 26.40 3.48 -9.86
C ASN A 119 26.68 2.78 -11.19
N LYS A 120 27.85 2.15 -11.34
CA LYS A 120 28.30 1.51 -12.59
C LYS A 120 27.84 0.06 -12.76
N VAL A 121 27.25 -0.52 -11.72
CA VAL A 121 26.72 -1.88 -11.78
C VAL A 121 25.36 -1.88 -12.47
N ASP A 122 25.22 -2.74 -13.50
CA ASP A 122 23.99 -2.82 -14.32
C ASP A 122 23.27 -4.18 -14.16
N ASP A 123 23.96 -5.20 -13.65
CA ASP A 123 23.42 -6.54 -13.44
C ASP A 123 23.98 -7.17 -12.17
N LEU A 124 23.13 -7.88 -11.44
CA LEU A 124 23.55 -8.71 -10.30
C LEU A 124 22.80 -10.04 -10.29
N PRO A 125 23.50 -11.16 -10.15
CA PRO A 125 22.85 -12.44 -9.83
C PRO A 125 22.09 -12.37 -8.50
N MET A 126 20.95 -13.05 -8.40
CA MET A 126 20.15 -13.12 -7.16
C MET A 126 20.99 -13.54 -5.94
N ALA A 127 21.94 -14.46 -6.12
CA ALA A 127 22.84 -14.87 -5.04
C ALA A 127 23.72 -13.72 -4.53
N ARG A 128 24.21 -12.86 -5.41
CA ARG A 128 25.02 -11.69 -5.03
C ARG A 128 24.17 -10.63 -4.35
N ILE A 129 22.96 -10.39 -4.83
CA ILE A 129 22.00 -9.50 -4.15
C ILE A 129 21.76 -9.99 -2.72
N ARG A 130 21.48 -11.29 -2.54
CA ARG A 130 21.33 -11.90 -1.22
C ARG A 130 22.56 -11.68 -0.33
N ASP A 131 23.77 -11.91 -0.86
CA ASP A 131 25.01 -11.75 -0.10
C ASP A 131 25.25 -10.28 0.33
N VAL A 132 24.83 -9.30 -0.48
CA VAL A 132 24.82 -7.87 -0.10
C VAL A 132 23.89 -7.63 1.07
N TYR A 133 22.65 -8.11 1.01
CA TYR A 133 21.67 -7.92 2.07
C TYR A 133 21.98 -8.70 3.35
N LEU A 134 22.75 -9.78 3.26
CA LEU A 134 23.37 -10.48 4.41
C LEU A 134 24.55 -9.71 5.01
N GLY A 135 25.10 -8.68 4.34
CA GLY A 135 26.32 -7.99 4.73
C GLY A 135 27.61 -8.75 4.46
N LYS A 136 27.57 -9.84 3.67
CA LYS A 136 28.78 -10.59 3.24
C LYS A 136 29.59 -9.84 2.19
N ILE A 137 28.92 -9.05 1.36
CA ILE A 137 29.53 -8.17 0.37
C ILE A 137 29.22 -6.74 0.78
N GLY A 138 30.23 -5.99 1.13
CA GLY A 138 30.12 -4.62 1.64
C GLY A 138 30.76 -3.57 0.74
N ASN A 139 31.30 -3.94 -0.42
CA ASN A 139 31.96 -3.01 -1.32
C ASN A 139 31.55 -3.27 -2.77
N TRP A 140 31.24 -2.21 -3.50
CA TRP A 140 30.84 -2.29 -4.91
C TRP A 140 31.89 -2.88 -5.83
N LYS A 141 33.21 -2.74 -5.51
CA LYS A 141 34.29 -3.36 -6.30
C LYS A 141 34.18 -4.89 -6.39
N ASP A 142 33.64 -5.53 -5.35
CA ASP A 142 33.45 -6.99 -5.31
C ASP A 142 32.33 -7.45 -6.26
N LEU A 143 31.59 -6.48 -6.81
CA LEU A 143 30.49 -6.63 -7.77
C LEU A 143 30.79 -5.98 -9.12
N GLY A 144 32.05 -5.61 -9.38
CA GLY A 144 32.48 -4.98 -10.64
C GLY A 144 32.23 -3.46 -10.72
N GLY A 145 31.84 -2.84 -9.62
CA GLY A 145 31.66 -1.39 -9.48
C GLY A 145 32.92 -0.67 -8.99
N GLU A 146 32.76 0.56 -8.55
CA GLU A 146 33.83 1.39 -7.99
C GLU A 146 34.23 0.91 -6.59
N ASP A 147 35.44 1.28 -6.12
CA ASP A 147 35.89 0.99 -4.75
C ASP A 147 35.18 1.92 -3.75
N ARG A 148 33.94 1.57 -3.43
CA ARG A 148 33.06 2.31 -2.51
C ARG A 148 32.27 1.34 -1.63
N PRO A 149 31.96 1.70 -0.37
CA PRO A 149 31.12 0.87 0.48
C PRO A 149 29.70 0.78 -0.11
N ILE A 150 28.99 -0.31 0.19
CA ILE A 150 27.59 -0.47 -0.16
C ILE A 150 26.72 0.02 1.01
N THR A 151 25.83 0.98 0.74
CA THR A 151 24.74 1.34 1.66
C THR A 151 23.54 0.46 1.37
N VAL A 152 23.28 -0.50 2.23
CA VAL A 152 22.10 -1.37 2.11
C VAL A 152 20.88 -0.64 2.62
N VAL A 153 19.86 -0.48 1.75
CA VAL A 153 18.57 0.14 2.11
C VAL A 153 17.48 -0.91 2.05
N SER A 154 16.79 -1.10 3.16
CA SER A 154 15.72 -2.10 3.30
C SER A 154 14.48 -1.50 3.92
N ARG A 155 13.47 -2.32 4.12
CA ARG A 155 12.17 -1.94 4.67
C ARG A 155 12.01 -2.45 6.10
N GLU A 156 11.02 -1.88 6.78
CA GLU A 156 10.54 -2.33 8.09
C GLU A 156 10.01 -3.78 8.05
N SER A 157 9.94 -4.45 9.20
CA SER A 157 9.53 -5.86 9.29
C SER A 157 8.08 -6.12 8.85
N GLY A 158 7.21 -5.11 8.92
CA GLY A 158 5.81 -5.18 8.46
C GLY A 158 5.61 -4.99 6.97
N SER A 159 6.68 -4.74 6.22
CA SER A 159 6.63 -4.53 4.78
C SER A 159 6.42 -5.82 4.00
N GLY A 160 5.36 -5.86 3.19
CA GLY A 160 5.15 -6.96 2.23
C GLY A 160 6.24 -7.02 1.16
N THR A 161 6.75 -5.86 0.71
CA THR A 161 7.86 -5.80 -0.25
C THR A 161 9.11 -6.48 0.31
N ARG A 162 9.46 -6.20 1.57
CA ARG A 162 10.58 -6.85 2.25
C ARG A 162 10.34 -8.36 2.41
N SER A 163 9.18 -8.75 2.93
CA SER A 163 8.84 -10.15 3.13
C SER A 163 8.91 -10.93 1.82
N SER A 164 8.32 -10.39 0.73
CA SER A 164 8.37 -11.01 -0.60
C SER A 164 9.80 -11.10 -1.15
N PHE A 165 10.59 -10.04 -1.01
CA PHE A 165 11.98 -10.00 -1.44
C PHE A 165 12.83 -11.04 -0.71
N GLU A 166 12.74 -11.10 0.62
CA GLU A 166 13.44 -12.09 1.45
C GLU A 166 13.00 -13.52 1.13
N THR A 167 11.69 -13.76 0.95
CA THR A 167 11.15 -15.08 0.60
C THR A 167 11.69 -15.56 -0.74
N ILE A 168 11.64 -14.73 -1.78
CA ILE A 168 12.09 -15.11 -3.13
C ILE A 168 13.61 -15.36 -3.17
N LEU A 169 14.39 -14.60 -2.40
CA LEU A 169 15.84 -14.76 -2.28
C LEU A 169 16.25 -15.89 -1.32
N GLY A 170 15.29 -16.62 -0.73
CA GLY A 170 15.55 -17.83 0.07
C GLY A 170 15.74 -17.56 1.54
N HIS A 171 15.00 -16.65 2.13
CA HIS A 171 15.01 -16.23 3.52
C HIS A 171 16.42 -15.99 4.08
N PHE A 172 16.66 -14.84 4.64
CA PHE A 172 17.96 -14.48 5.22
C PHE A 172 17.79 -13.45 6.32
N ASP A 173 18.76 -13.38 7.21
CA ASP A 173 18.84 -12.32 8.22
C ASP A 173 19.46 -11.08 7.59
N LEU A 174 18.70 -9.98 7.59
CA LEU A 174 19.15 -8.70 7.07
C LEU A 174 20.34 -8.19 7.89
N THR A 175 21.37 -7.66 7.22
CA THR A 175 22.50 -7.03 7.90
C THR A 175 22.03 -5.93 8.86
N THR A 176 22.63 -5.87 10.03
CA THR A 176 22.30 -4.86 11.07
C THR A 176 22.72 -3.44 10.68
N SER A 177 23.57 -3.29 9.65
CA SER A 177 23.97 -1.98 9.10
C SER A 177 23.00 -1.41 8.08
N ALA A 178 21.92 -2.15 7.72
CA ALA A 178 20.94 -1.67 6.76
C ALA A 178 20.17 -0.46 7.27
N ILE A 179 19.98 0.53 6.40
CA ILE A 179 19.08 1.65 6.62
C ILE A 179 17.66 1.15 6.41
N ILE A 180 16.82 1.29 7.42
CA ILE A 180 15.42 0.84 7.38
C ILE A 180 14.50 2.00 7.01
N GLN A 181 13.71 1.81 5.96
CA GLN A 181 12.73 2.76 5.45
C GLN A 181 11.30 2.24 5.63
N ASP A 182 10.34 3.15 5.77
CA ASP A 182 8.93 2.86 6.08
C ASP A 182 8.03 2.73 4.84
N SER A 183 8.53 3.11 3.66
CA SER A 183 7.74 3.09 2.43
C SER A 183 8.59 2.85 1.18
N ASN A 184 7.94 2.47 0.06
CA ASN A 184 8.61 2.42 -1.24
C ASN A 184 9.08 3.82 -1.71
N GLY A 185 8.36 4.86 -1.31
CA GLY A 185 8.75 6.25 -1.60
C GLY A 185 10.05 6.64 -0.93
N THR A 186 10.22 6.32 0.36
CA THR A 186 11.45 6.64 1.12
C THR A 186 12.63 5.79 0.66
N ILE A 187 12.45 4.53 0.23
CA ILE A 187 13.49 3.74 -0.46
C ILE A 187 13.98 4.52 -1.69
N ARG A 188 13.05 4.96 -2.55
CA ARG A 188 13.39 5.67 -3.77
C ARG A 188 14.20 6.94 -3.51
N GLU A 189 13.76 7.77 -2.57
CA GLU A 189 14.45 9.02 -2.24
C GLU A 189 15.81 8.75 -1.58
N THR A 190 15.95 7.72 -0.74
CA THR A 190 17.25 7.35 -0.14
C THR A 190 18.24 6.90 -1.21
N VAL A 191 17.83 6.01 -2.11
CA VAL A 191 18.69 5.54 -3.21
C VAL A 191 19.04 6.68 -4.17
N ALA A 192 18.10 7.58 -4.46
CA ALA A 192 18.36 8.73 -5.33
C ALA A 192 19.43 9.69 -4.78
N ASN A 193 19.53 9.80 -3.44
CA ASN A 193 20.40 10.76 -2.77
C ASN A 193 21.71 10.14 -2.25
N ASP A 194 21.91 8.82 -2.35
CA ASP A 194 23.14 8.14 -1.94
C ASP A 194 23.75 7.34 -3.10
N PRO A 195 24.87 7.80 -3.70
CA PRO A 195 25.57 7.09 -4.79
C PRO A 195 26.02 5.67 -4.43
N ASN A 196 26.08 5.34 -3.14
CA ASN A 196 26.52 4.02 -2.68
C ASN A 196 25.34 3.08 -2.39
N ALA A 197 24.10 3.56 -2.48
CA ALA A 197 22.93 2.82 -2.05
C ALA A 197 22.52 1.71 -3.04
N ILE A 198 22.05 0.60 -2.46
CA ILE A 198 21.22 -0.42 -3.11
C ILE A 198 19.91 -0.54 -2.33
N GLY A 199 18.80 -0.58 -3.06
CA GLY A 199 17.46 -0.75 -2.50
C GLY A 199 16.59 -1.64 -3.39
N TYR A 200 15.35 -1.82 -2.99
CA TYR A 200 14.34 -2.51 -3.78
C TYR A 200 12.96 -1.87 -3.56
N LEU A 201 12.16 -1.86 -4.59
CA LEU A 201 10.81 -1.28 -4.54
C LEU A 201 9.90 -1.85 -5.65
N SER A 202 8.63 -1.51 -5.61
CA SER A 202 7.66 -1.87 -6.64
C SER A 202 8.07 -1.33 -8.01
N PHE A 203 8.00 -2.17 -9.05
CA PHE A 203 8.28 -1.80 -10.44
C PHE A 203 7.44 -0.59 -10.89
N GLY A 204 6.16 -0.56 -10.53
CA GLY A 204 5.27 0.55 -10.89
C GLY A 204 5.65 1.90 -10.25
N LEU A 205 6.61 1.93 -9.31
CA LEU A 205 7.08 3.16 -8.64
C LEU A 205 8.46 3.63 -9.12
N LEU A 206 9.02 2.99 -10.15
CA LEU A 206 10.25 3.44 -10.79
C LEU A 206 10.07 4.82 -11.42
N ASN A 207 11.13 5.62 -11.37
CA ASN A 207 11.20 6.92 -12.04
C ASN A 207 12.66 7.25 -12.44
N GLY A 208 12.86 8.39 -13.11
CA GLY A 208 14.18 8.80 -13.59
C GLY A 208 15.21 9.19 -12.53
N LYS A 209 14.85 9.19 -11.22
CA LYS A 209 15.77 9.51 -10.12
C LYS A 209 16.62 8.32 -9.69
N ILE A 210 16.24 7.10 -10.05
CA ILE A 210 16.91 5.86 -9.66
C ILE A 210 17.12 4.97 -10.88
N LYS A 211 18.11 4.09 -10.82
CA LYS A 211 18.41 3.09 -11.85
C LYS A 211 18.01 1.71 -11.37
N ALA A 212 17.09 1.06 -12.11
CA ALA A 212 16.83 -0.37 -11.92
C ALA A 212 17.93 -1.17 -12.60
N ILE A 213 18.55 -2.09 -11.88
CA ILE A 213 19.51 -3.04 -12.43
C ILE A 213 18.82 -4.32 -12.88
N THR A 214 19.45 -5.06 -13.79
CA THR A 214 18.98 -6.40 -14.16
C THR A 214 19.30 -7.40 -13.04
N VAL A 215 18.50 -8.45 -12.96
CA VAL A 215 18.68 -9.55 -12.00
C VAL A 215 18.83 -10.84 -12.81
N ASP A 216 19.95 -11.56 -12.66
CA ASP A 216 20.29 -12.74 -13.48
C ASP A 216 20.21 -12.43 -15.00
N GLY A 217 20.61 -11.22 -15.42
CA GLY A 217 20.55 -10.75 -16.80
C GLY A 217 19.14 -10.39 -17.28
N LYS A 218 18.14 -10.32 -16.40
CA LYS A 218 16.74 -10.01 -16.75
C LYS A 218 16.34 -8.67 -16.17
N ALA A 219 15.86 -7.76 -17.03
CA ALA A 219 15.34 -6.47 -16.61
C ALA A 219 13.97 -6.64 -15.95
N CYS A 220 13.69 -5.83 -14.92
CA CYS A 220 12.34 -5.75 -14.35
C CYS A 220 11.46 -4.97 -15.32
N THR A 221 10.85 -5.66 -16.27
CA THR A 221 9.93 -5.10 -17.28
C THR A 221 8.65 -5.89 -17.31
N ARG A 222 7.55 -5.21 -17.71
CA ARG A 222 6.25 -5.85 -17.89
C ARG A 222 6.32 -7.12 -18.76
N ALA A 223 7.04 -7.05 -19.89
CA ALA A 223 7.17 -8.19 -20.82
C ALA A 223 7.82 -9.41 -20.16
N LEU A 224 8.94 -9.20 -19.44
CA LEU A 224 9.67 -10.30 -18.78
C LEU A 224 8.95 -10.81 -17.53
N ILE A 225 8.16 -9.98 -16.85
CA ILE A 225 7.30 -10.42 -15.74
C ILE A 225 6.16 -11.31 -16.28
N ILE A 226 5.49 -10.92 -17.36
CA ILE A 226 4.42 -11.71 -18.00
C ILE A 226 4.98 -13.03 -18.53
N ALA A 227 6.17 -13.01 -19.14
CA ALA A 227 6.84 -14.20 -19.65
C ALA A 227 7.34 -15.15 -18.53
N GLY A 228 7.31 -14.72 -17.25
CA GLY A 228 7.86 -15.48 -16.12
C GLY A 228 9.38 -15.55 -16.10
N GLU A 229 10.05 -14.72 -16.89
CA GLU A 229 11.51 -14.67 -16.96
C GLU A 229 12.12 -13.80 -15.85
N TYR A 230 11.39 -12.80 -15.34
CA TYR A 230 11.78 -12.02 -14.17
C TYR A 230 11.21 -12.68 -12.91
N ARG A 231 12.09 -13.06 -11.97
CA ARG A 231 11.71 -13.93 -10.86
C ARG A 231 11.21 -13.19 -9.61
N LEU A 232 11.61 -11.92 -9.40
CA LEU A 232 11.19 -11.14 -8.24
C LEU A 232 9.77 -10.57 -8.49
N VAL A 233 8.77 -11.43 -8.45
CA VAL A 233 7.36 -11.08 -8.72
C VAL A 233 6.46 -11.55 -7.59
N ARG A 234 5.47 -10.74 -7.26
CA ARG A 234 4.50 -11.01 -6.20
C ARG A 234 3.08 -10.59 -6.60
N PRO A 235 2.05 -11.20 -6.03
CA PRO A 235 0.68 -10.73 -6.13
C PRO A 235 0.46 -9.51 -5.21
N MET A 236 -0.52 -8.69 -5.59
CA MET A 236 -1.11 -7.65 -4.74
C MET A 236 -2.53 -8.06 -4.39
N TYR A 237 -2.84 -8.06 -3.10
CA TYR A 237 -4.12 -8.48 -2.55
C TYR A 237 -4.92 -7.31 -2.01
N LEU A 238 -6.23 -7.38 -2.23
CA LEU A 238 -7.23 -6.77 -1.36
C LEU A 238 -7.81 -7.88 -0.47
N LEU A 239 -7.85 -7.63 0.84
CA LEU A 239 -8.21 -8.60 1.87
C LEU A 239 -9.47 -8.14 2.60
N THR A 240 -10.43 -9.05 2.78
CA THR A 240 -11.66 -8.77 3.53
C THR A 240 -11.90 -9.81 4.62
N LEU A 241 -12.48 -9.41 5.75
CA LEU A 241 -12.93 -10.35 6.77
C LEU A 241 -14.28 -10.94 6.34
N GLY A 242 -14.25 -12.14 5.80
CA GLY A 242 -15.42 -12.79 5.19
C GLY A 242 -15.83 -12.14 3.86
N GLU A 243 -17.03 -12.50 3.37
CA GLU A 243 -17.56 -12.00 2.09
C GLU A 243 -17.75 -10.49 2.10
N PRO A 244 -17.23 -9.76 1.12
CA PRO A 244 -17.40 -8.32 1.04
C PRO A 244 -18.87 -7.96 0.83
N SER A 245 -19.34 -6.90 1.50
CA SER A 245 -20.70 -6.42 1.42
C SER A 245 -20.77 -4.90 1.29
N GLY A 246 -21.95 -4.37 0.92
CA GLY A 246 -22.18 -2.94 0.78
C GLY A 246 -21.17 -2.25 -0.14
N ASN A 247 -20.67 -1.10 0.28
CA ASN A 247 -19.76 -0.28 -0.53
C ASN A 247 -18.36 -0.90 -0.71
N ALA A 248 -17.89 -1.70 0.25
CA ALA A 248 -16.62 -2.43 0.10
C ALA A 248 -16.71 -3.47 -1.03
N LYS A 249 -17.86 -4.15 -1.17
CA LYS A 249 -18.13 -5.03 -2.30
C LYS A 249 -18.15 -4.27 -3.62
N GLY A 250 -18.89 -3.15 -3.69
CA GLY A 250 -18.96 -2.34 -4.91
C GLY A 250 -17.59 -1.84 -5.37
N PHE A 251 -16.77 -1.33 -4.42
CA PHE A 251 -15.41 -0.92 -4.73
C PHE A 251 -14.53 -2.09 -5.22
N LEU A 252 -14.62 -3.24 -4.57
CA LEU A 252 -13.85 -4.43 -4.96
C LEU A 252 -14.25 -4.94 -6.36
N GLU A 253 -15.55 -4.95 -6.66
CA GLU A 253 -16.07 -5.30 -8.00
C GLU A 253 -15.57 -4.30 -9.07
N TYR A 254 -15.54 -3.00 -8.76
CA TYR A 254 -14.93 -1.99 -9.62
C TYR A 254 -13.45 -2.27 -9.88
N VAL A 255 -12.65 -2.51 -8.83
CA VAL A 255 -11.20 -2.80 -8.97
C VAL A 255 -10.94 -4.04 -9.82
N LEU A 256 -11.74 -5.10 -9.64
CA LEU A 256 -11.64 -6.35 -10.39
C LEU A 256 -12.28 -6.27 -11.79
N GLY A 257 -13.12 -5.27 -12.02
CA GLY A 257 -13.79 -5.05 -13.30
C GLY A 257 -12.87 -4.45 -14.37
N ALA A 258 -13.37 -4.35 -15.59
CA ALA A 258 -12.58 -3.91 -16.75
C ALA A 258 -11.97 -2.51 -16.56
N GLU A 259 -12.72 -1.58 -15.98
CA GLU A 259 -12.26 -0.20 -15.76
C GLU A 259 -11.14 -0.12 -14.73
N GLY A 260 -11.31 -0.77 -13.56
CA GLY A 260 -10.28 -0.82 -12.52
C GLY A 260 -9.01 -1.54 -13.00
N GLN A 261 -9.15 -2.64 -13.74
CA GLN A 261 -8.03 -3.36 -14.31
C GLN A 261 -7.30 -2.57 -15.39
N ALA A 262 -8.01 -1.80 -16.23
CA ALA A 262 -7.41 -0.89 -17.19
C ALA A 262 -6.62 0.24 -16.49
N SER A 263 -7.15 0.77 -15.38
CA SER A 263 -6.45 1.76 -14.55
C SER A 263 -5.16 1.19 -13.96
N ILE A 264 -5.21 -0.02 -13.39
CA ILE A 264 -4.04 -0.74 -12.85
C ILE A 264 -2.96 -0.91 -13.93
N GLU A 265 -3.38 -1.27 -15.14
CA GLU A 265 -2.48 -1.44 -16.29
C GLU A 265 -1.84 -0.14 -16.75
N ALA A 266 -2.62 0.93 -16.85
CA ALA A 266 -2.15 2.25 -17.25
C ALA A 266 -1.11 2.82 -16.29
N GLU A 267 -1.19 2.47 -15.02
CA GLU A 267 -0.27 2.87 -13.97
C GLU A 267 0.99 1.97 -13.85
N GLY A 268 1.14 0.98 -14.72
CA GLY A 268 2.36 0.17 -14.83
C GLY A 268 2.35 -1.15 -14.08
N LEU A 269 1.30 -1.48 -13.32
CA LEU A 269 1.13 -2.80 -12.72
C LEU A 269 0.57 -3.81 -13.73
N LEU A 270 0.71 -5.09 -13.43
CA LEU A 270 0.11 -6.14 -14.25
C LEU A 270 -1.30 -6.45 -13.72
N PRO A 271 -2.34 -6.39 -14.56
CA PRO A 271 -3.69 -6.79 -14.16
C PRO A 271 -3.76 -8.21 -13.61
N ALA A 272 -4.75 -8.46 -12.75
CA ALA A 272 -4.99 -9.79 -12.17
C ALA A 272 -5.23 -10.86 -13.24
N THR A 273 -5.84 -10.49 -14.36
CA THR A 273 -6.15 -11.34 -15.51
C THR A 273 -4.96 -11.62 -16.41
N SER A 274 -3.80 -11.01 -16.18
CA SER A 274 -2.58 -11.30 -16.95
C SER A 274 -2.17 -12.76 -16.78
N PRO A 275 -1.83 -13.48 -17.88
CA PRO A 275 -1.49 -14.88 -17.80
C PRO A 275 -0.31 -15.07 -16.85
N ARG A 276 -0.45 -16.03 -15.94
CA ARG A 276 0.65 -16.50 -15.10
C ARG A 276 1.58 -17.30 -15.99
N ALA A 277 2.85 -16.94 -16.05
CA ALA A 277 3.81 -17.90 -16.52
C ALA A 277 3.75 -19.10 -15.57
N SER A 278 3.59 -20.29 -16.13
CA SER A 278 3.72 -21.53 -15.36
C SER A 278 5.12 -21.58 -14.74
N PRO A 279 5.26 -22.09 -13.49
CA PRO A 279 6.55 -22.21 -12.85
C PRO A 279 7.53 -23.10 -13.62
#